data_6e2d2f48dbf90cdb02e68fbc9f2158e7
#
_entry.id   6e2d2f48dbf90cdb02e68fbc9f2158e7
#
_cell.length_a   1.000
_cell.length_b   1.000
_cell.length_c   1.000
_cell.angle_alpha   90.00
_cell.angle_beta   90.00
_cell.angle_gamma   90.00
#
_symmetry.space_group_name_H-M   'P 1'
#
loop_
_entity.id
_entity.type
_entity.pdbx_description
1 polymer ?
#
loop_
_entity_poly.entity_id
_entity_poly.type
_entity_poly.pdbx_seq_one_letter_code
_entity_poly.pdbx_strand_id
1 'polypeptide(L)'
;MEYLYETHMHTCQASKCSDTPGHEYIRRYQDLGYAGIIITDHFYRGNCAVDRSLPWPDFIHAFCSGYEDARNEGERLGFPVFFGWEENVDGDEYLIYGLDEQFMLQHPEMATWTRKQQYEIVHAAGGCVVQAHPFRARSYLHTIYLSPHFADGIEGINTANEPEWNSLALRYGQLLDVPMTAGSDNHHAYRMEAEKMGGVVFDKPLRDIHDYVRAILERRPFRCHALSEPPIWTEKITPDLPTVWLDENEQPADVNIMDFLNHVCPMLPKTEGSRAPSRHTEMA
;
A
#
# COMPACT_ATOMS: atom_id res chain seq x y z
N MET A 1 15.35 18.75 4.79
CA MET A 1 15.88 17.37 4.79
C MET A 1 14.70 16.48 4.44
N GLU A 2 14.89 15.52 3.56
CA GLU A 2 13.80 14.64 3.12
C GLU A 2 13.92 13.31 3.84
N TYR A 3 12.77 12.68 4.15
CA TYR A 3 12.68 11.44 4.91
C TYR A 3 11.90 10.42 4.08
N LEU A 4 12.60 9.43 3.54
CA LEU A 4 12.05 8.36 2.70
C LEU A 4 11.60 7.19 3.59
N TYR A 5 10.40 6.68 3.37
CA TYR A 5 9.84 5.52 4.06
C TYR A 5 9.38 4.47 3.06
N GLU A 6 9.74 3.20 3.32
CA GLU A 6 9.09 2.06 2.67
C GLU A 6 7.71 1.85 3.28
N THR A 7 6.71 1.67 2.45
CA THR A 7 5.33 1.54 2.91
C THR A 7 4.69 0.19 2.59
N HIS A 8 5.36 -0.65 1.79
CA HIS A 8 4.83 -1.94 1.39
C HIS A 8 5.95 -2.98 1.27
N MET A 9 6.06 -3.86 2.25
CA MET A 9 7.05 -4.92 2.28
C MET A 9 6.66 -6.10 3.16
N HIS A 10 7.30 -7.25 2.94
CA HIS A 10 6.92 -8.53 3.53
C HIS A 10 8.08 -9.25 4.21
N THR A 11 7.76 -9.99 5.27
CA THR A 11 8.71 -10.83 6.02
C THR A 11 8.39 -12.32 5.87
N CYS A 12 9.39 -13.19 5.97
CA CYS A 12 9.16 -14.63 5.84
C CYS A 12 8.40 -15.24 7.02
N GLN A 13 8.29 -14.55 8.14
CA GLN A 13 7.55 -15.02 9.31
C GLN A 13 6.04 -15.05 9.05
N ALA A 14 5.53 -14.08 8.27
CA ALA A 14 4.10 -13.97 8.04
C ALA A 14 3.67 -14.07 6.57
N SER A 15 4.56 -13.87 5.60
CA SER A 15 4.28 -13.95 4.16
C SER A 15 5.02 -15.11 3.50
N LYS A 16 4.30 -16.07 2.89
CA LYS A 16 4.90 -17.26 2.25
C LYS A 16 5.81 -16.96 1.07
N CYS A 17 5.60 -15.83 0.39
CA CYS A 17 6.37 -15.40 -0.76
C CYS A 17 7.66 -14.68 -0.38
N SER A 18 7.84 -14.30 0.88
CA SER A 18 9.08 -13.73 1.39
C SER A 18 10.03 -14.82 1.88
N ASP A 19 11.33 -14.60 1.74
CA ASP A 19 12.38 -15.48 2.23
C ASP A 19 13.28 -14.81 3.29
N THR A 20 12.99 -13.57 3.64
CA THR A 20 13.82 -12.75 4.50
C THR A 20 13.12 -12.45 5.82
N PRO A 21 13.76 -12.74 6.97
CA PRO A 21 13.23 -12.34 8.28
C PRO A 21 13.31 -10.83 8.49
N GLY A 22 12.39 -10.30 9.33
CA GLY A 22 12.24 -8.88 9.54
C GLY A 22 13.53 -8.14 9.91
N HIS A 23 14.34 -8.69 10.80
CA HIS A 23 15.59 -8.07 11.26
C HIS A 23 16.64 -7.87 10.16
N GLU A 24 16.67 -8.73 9.13
CA GLU A 24 17.66 -8.63 8.05
C GLU A 24 17.44 -7.44 7.12
N TYR A 25 16.25 -6.89 7.08
CA TYR A 25 15.94 -5.72 6.27
C TYR A 25 16.53 -4.41 6.82
N ILE A 26 16.63 -4.28 8.14
CA ILE A 26 16.86 -3.00 8.81
C ILE A 26 18.14 -2.31 8.33
N ARG A 27 19.28 -3.03 8.36
CA ARG A 27 20.56 -2.46 7.91
C ARG A 27 20.52 -2.09 6.43
N ARG A 28 19.86 -2.88 5.60
CA ARG A 28 19.80 -2.65 4.16
C ARG A 28 18.99 -1.39 3.82
N TYR A 29 17.83 -1.17 4.47
CA TYR A 29 17.07 0.07 4.29
C TYR A 29 17.81 1.29 4.82
N GLN A 30 18.54 1.17 5.93
CA GLN A 30 19.43 2.25 6.40
C GLN A 30 20.51 2.59 5.36
N ASP A 31 21.19 1.59 4.81
CA ASP A 31 22.27 1.77 3.83
C ASP A 31 21.74 2.39 2.51
N LEU A 32 20.48 2.17 2.18
CA LEU A 32 19.78 2.80 1.06
C LEU A 32 19.23 4.20 1.38
N GLY A 33 19.41 4.70 2.61
CA GLY A 33 19.04 6.05 3.01
C GLY A 33 17.57 6.22 3.42
N TYR A 34 16.84 5.14 3.69
CA TYR A 34 15.49 5.21 4.24
C TYR A 34 15.50 5.74 5.68
N ALA A 35 14.45 6.47 6.04
CA ALA A 35 14.24 6.99 7.39
C ALA A 35 13.41 6.03 8.27
N GLY A 36 12.80 5.02 7.68
CA GLY A 36 12.03 3.98 8.35
C GLY A 36 11.28 3.10 7.36
N ILE A 37 10.62 2.06 7.87
CA ILE A 37 9.84 1.11 7.09
C ILE A 37 8.49 0.81 7.77
N ILE A 38 7.50 0.39 6.98
CA ILE A 38 6.24 -0.16 7.46
C ILE A 38 6.15 -1.61 7.00
N ILE A 39 6.10 -2.55 7.93
CA ILE A 39 5.89 -3.97 7.63
C ILE A 39 4.40 -4.17 7.32
N THR A 40 4.11 -4.79 6.17
CA THR A 40 2.75 -5.01 5.66
C THR A 40 2.54 -6.44 5.19
N ASP A 41 2.86 -7.39 6.03
CA ASP A 41 2.74 -8.81 5.70
C ASP A 41 1.34 -9.21 5.25
N HIS A 42 1.26 -10.22 4.35
CA HIS A 42 -0.01 -10.80 3.91
C HIS A 42 -0.79 -11.38 5.06
N PHE A 43 -2.00 -10.85 5.27
CA PHE A 43 -2.87 -11.28 6.35
C PHE A 43 -3.70 -12.51 5.97
N TYR A 44 -4.71 -12.79 6.74
CA TYR A 44 -5.44 -14.06 6.84
C TYR A 44 -5.90 -14.65 5.50
N ARG A 45 -6.45 -13.87 4.58
CA ARG A 45 -6.92 -14.33 3.26
C ARG A 45 -5.87 -14.24 2.15
N GLY A 46 -4.78 -13.51 2.40
CA GLY A 46 -3.66 -13.36 1.48
C GLY A 46 -2.70 -14.56 1.49
N ASN A 47 -1.52 -14.37 0.95
CA ASN A 47 -0.45 -15.39 0.94
C ASN A 47 0.25 -15.52 2.30
N CYS A 48 -0.52 -15.63 3.38
CA CYS A 48 -0.06 -15.72 4.75
C CYS A 48 0.68 -17.03 5.01
N ALA A 49 1.82 -16.95 5.72
CA ALA A 49 2.64 -18.10 6.12
C ALA A 49 2.13 -18.77 7.40
N VAL A 50 1.39 -18.03 8.24
CA VAL A 50 0.92 -18.51 9.53
C VAL A 50 -0.19 -19.54 9.36
N ASP A 51 -0.15 -20.59 10.18
CA ASP A 51 -1.16 -21.67 10.17
C ASP A 51 -2.52 -21.13 10.66
N ARG A 52 -3.50 -21.12 9.76
CA ARG A 52 -4.88 -20.67 10.03
C ARG A 52 -5.68 -21.60 10.95
N SER A 53 -5.14 -22.77 11.30
CA SER A 53 -5.77 -23.69 12.28
C SER A 53 -5.48 -23.31 13.74
N LEU A 54 -4.57 -22.37 13.97
CA LEU A 54 -4.28 -21.88 15.31
C LEU A 54 -5.48 -21.13 15.90
N PRO A 55 -5.65 -21.17 17.24
CA PRO A 55 -6.54 -20.25 17.93
C PRO A 55 -6.22 -18.80 17.54
N TRP A 56 -7.25 -17.95 17.43
CA TRP A 56 -7.08 -16.57 16.94
C TRP A 56 -5.96 -15.79 17.62
N PRO A 57 -5.82 -15.78 18.96
CA PRO A 57 -4.71 -15.07 19.60
C PRO A 57 -3.34 -15.60 19.19
N ASP A 58 -3.19 -16.92 19.08
CA ASP A 58 -1.93 -17.55 18.70
C ASP A 58 -1.59 -17.24 17.24
N PHE A 59 -2.61 -17.21 16.36
CA PHE A 59 -2.46 -16.78 14.97
C PHE A 59 -1.97 -15.34 14.90
N ILE A 60 -2.57 -14.41 15.64
CA ILE A 60 -2.20 -13.00 15.62
C ILE A 60 -0.78 -12.79 16.16
N HIS A 61 -0.41 -13.42 17.27
CA HIS A 61 0.97 -13.35 17.79
C HIS A 61 1.99 -13.89 16.78
N ALA A 62 1.69 -15.01 16.14
CA ALA A 62 2.55 -15.55 15.09
C ALA A 62 2.63 -14.63 13.86
N PHE A 63 1.51 -14.00 13.47
CA PHE A 63 1.45 -13.04 12.37
C PHE A 63 2.31 -11.81 12.66
N CYS A 64 2.25 -11.26 13.85
CA CYS A 64 3.00 -10.06 14.23
C CYS A 64 4.51 -10.33 14.44
N SER A 65 4.96 -11.59 14.46
CA SER A 65 6.34 -11.95 14.78
C SER A 65 7.38 -11.36 13.82
N GLY A 66 7.05 -11.18 12.53
CA GLY A 66 7.93 -10.56 11.54
C GLY A 66 8.14 -9.07 11.81
N TYR A 67 7.05 -8.36 12.13
CA TYR A 67 7.12 -6.97 12.57
C TYR A 67 7.92 -6.82 13.88
N GLU A 68 7.67 -7.67 14.88
CA GLU A 68 8.38 -7.62 16.15
C GLU A 68 9.89 -7.86 15.98
N ASP A 69 10.27 -8.81 15.13
CA ASP A 69 11.66 -9.11 14.80
C ASP A 69 12.33 -7.88 14.15
N ALA A 70 11.67 -7.26 13.17
CA ALA A 70 12.14 -6.03 12.53
C ALA A 70 12.23 -4.86 13.51
N ARG A 71 11.21 -4.66 14.34
CA ARG A 71 11.14 -3.59 15.35
C ARG A 71 12.29 -3.70 16.35
N ASN A 72 12.53 -4.90 16.89
CA ASN A 72 13.59 -5.13 17.87
C ASN A 72 14.98 -4.77 17.30
N GLU A 73 15.24 -5.13 16.06
CA GLU A 73 16.49 -4.74 15.39
C GLU A 73 16.50 -3.24 15.07
N GLY A 74 15.37 -2.68 14.65
CA GLY A 74 15.21 -1.25 14.42
C GLY A 74 15.50 -0.42 15.66
N GLU A 75 14.95 -0.80 16.81
CA GLU A 75 15.23 -0.16 18.11
C GLU A 75 16.72 -0.22 18.45
N ARG A 76 17.38 -1.37 18.23
CA ARG A 76 18.81 -1.55 18.46
C ARG A 76 19.68 -0.63 17.59
N LEU A 77 19.22 -0.34 16.36
CA LEU A 77 19.96 0.45 15.37
C LEU A 77 19.48 1.91 15.29
N GLY A 78 18.46 2.31 16.05
CA GLY A 78 17.86 3.62 15.97
C GLY A 78 17.12 3.88 14.64
N PHE A 79 16.48 2.85 14.08
CA PHE A 79 15.77 2.89 12.81
C PHE A 79 14.28 2.62 13.02
N PRO A 80 13.37 3.55 12.68
CA PRO A 80 11.93 3.40 12.87
C PRO A 80 11.35 2.24 12.05
N VAL A 81 10.58 1.38 12.72
CA VAL A 81 9.80 0.30 12.10
C VAL A 81 8.35 0.45 12.56
N PHE A 82 7.44 0.53 11.62
CA PHE A 82 6.02 0.67 11.87
C PHE A 82 5.26 -0.58 11.44
N PHE A 83 4.05 -0.73 11.96
CA PHE A 83 3.16 -1.85 11.69
C PHE A 83 2.02 -1.47 10.76
N GLY A 84 1.70 -2.36 9.85
CA GLY A 84 0.52 -2.42 9.02
C GLY A 84 0.32 -3.87 8.57
N TRP A 85 -0.61 -4.10 7.67
CA TRP A 85 -0.77 -5.40 7.01
C TRP A 85 -1.39 -5.27 5.64
N GLU A 86 -1.22 -6.30 4.82
CA GLU A 86 -1.89 -6.40 3.53
C GLU A 86 -2.98 -7.47 3.59
N GLU A 87 -4.24 -7.06 3.41
CA GLU A 87 -5.39 -7.94 3.38
C GLU A 87 -5.85 -8.20 1.95
N ASN A 88 -6.21 -9.43 1.65
CA ASN A 88 -6.77 -9.83 0.36
C ASN A 88 -8.29 -10.02 0.47
N VAL A 89 -9.04 -9.37 -0.40
CA VAL A 89 -10.49 -9.54 -0.52
C VAL A 89 -10.82 -9.91 -1.96
N ASP A 90 -11.09 -11.17 -2.22
CA ASP A 90 -11.47 -11.71 -3.55
C ASP A 90 -10.46 -11.41 -4.67
N GLY A 91 -9.19 -11.30 -4.32
CA GLY A 91 -8.09 -11.02 -5.27
C GLY A 91 -7.62 -9.57 -5.28
N ASP A 92 -8.37 -8.61 -4.73
CA ASP A 92 -7.86 -7.28 -4.46
C ASP A 92 -7.06 -7.27 -3.17
N GLU A 93 -6.07 -6.41 -3.09
CA GLU A 93 -5.24 -6.28 -1.90
C GLU A 93 -5.31 -4.85 -1.35
N TYR A 94 -5.28 -4.76 -0.02
CA TYR A 94 -5.44 -3.51 0.72
C TYR A 94 -4.39 -3.41 1.81
N LEU A 95 -3.67 -2.31 1.83
CA LEU A 95 -2.73 -1.96 2.88
C LEU A 95 -3.47 -1.21 4.00
N ILE A 96 -3.40 -1.75 5.19
CA ILE A 96 -4.06 -1.20 6.37
C ILE A 96 -3.01 -0.64 7.31
N TYR A 97 -3.21 0.59 7.76
CA TYR A 97 -2.27 1.30 8.62
C TYR A 97 -2.95 1.97 9.82
N GLY A 98 -2.18 2.16 10.90
CA GLY A 98 -2.62 2.93 12.06
C GLY A 98 -3.29 2.11 13.16
N LEU A 99 -3.37 0.80 12.98
CA LEU A 99 -3.89 -0.13 13.97
C LEU A 99 -2.78 -1.09 14.41
N ASP A 100 -2.99 -1.80 15.50
CA ASP A 100 -1.98 -2.62 16.16
C ASP A 100 -2.44 -4.05 16.40
N GLU A 101 -1.56 -4.86 16.96
CA GLU A 101 -1.83 -6.23 17.36
C GLU A 101 -3.02 -6.34 18.31
N GLN A 102 -3.17 -5.38 19.24
CA GLN A 102 -4.27 -5.39 20.20
C GLN A 102 -5.63 -5.23 19.51
N PHE A 103 -5.69 -4.40 18.47
CA PHE A 103 -6.88 -4.29 17.62
C PHE A 103 -7.18 -5.63 16.94
N MET A 104 -6.18 -6.28 16.35
CA MET A 104 -6.37 -7.56 15.66
C MET A 104 -6.83 -8.68 16.60
N LEU A 105 -6.30 -8.72 17.83
CA LEU A 105 -6.72 -9.66 18.88
C LEU A 105 -8.20 -9.52 19.25
N GLN A 106 -8.74 -8.30 19.20
CA GLN A 106 -10.13 -7.99 19.56
C GLN A 106 -11.13 -8.25 18.42
N HIS A 107 -10.65 -8.48 17.19
CA HIS A 107 -11.47 -8.58 15.98
C HIS A 107 -11.29 -9.89 15.22
N PRO A 108 -11.63 -11.07 15.80
CA PRO A 108 -11.48 -12.34 15.09
C PRO A 108 -12.33 -12.44 13.82
N GLU A 109 -13.36 -11.61 13.68
CA GLU A 109 -14.21 -11.49 12.50
C GLU A 109 -13.49 -10.87 11.28
N MET A 110 -12.29 -10.28 11.44
CA MET A 110 -11.45 -9.77 10.34
C MET A 110 -11.25 -10.82 9.24
N ALA A 111 -11.16 -12.08 9.63
CA ALA A 111 -11.01 -13.20 8.68
C ALA A 111 -12.11 -13.26 7.61
N THR A 112 -13.24 -12.56 7.82
CA THR A 112 -14.43 -12.64 6.96
C THR A 112 -15.01 -11.29 6.56
N TRP A 113 -14.36 -10.19 6.89
CA TRP A 113 -14.85 -8.86 6.53
C TRP A 113 -15.01 -8.69 5.02
N THR A 114 -16.08 -8.03 4.61
CA THR A 114 -16.20 -7.47 3.26
C THR A 114 -15.31 -6.22 3.17
N ARG A 115 -15.10 -5.68 1.96
CA ARG A 115 -14.36 -4.41 1.75
C ARG A 115 -14.98 -3.27 2.55
N LYS A 116 -16.31 -3.20 2.52
CA LYS A 116 -17.07 -2.19 3.27
C LYS A 116 -16.88 -2.31 4.77
N GLN A 117 -17.02 -3.52 5.32
CA GLN A 117 -16.82 -3.77 6.75
C GLN A 117 -15.39 -3.43 7.18
N GLN A 118 -14.39 -3.86 6.40
CA GLN A 118 -13.00 -3.52 6.64
C GLN A 118 -12.81 -2.00 6.70
N TYR A 119 -13.27 -1.29 5.68
CA TYR A 119 -13.15 0.16 5.59
C TYR A 119 -13.80 0.88 6.77
N GLU A 120 -15.07 0.57 7.06
CA GLU A 120 -15.84 1.21 8.13
C GLU A 120 -15.22 0.95 9.53
N ILE A 121 -14.77 -0.29 9.81
CA ILE A 121 -14.22 -0.65 11.11
C ILE A 121 -12.80 -0.09 11.29
N VAL A 122 -11.96 -0.15 10.26
CA VAL A 122 -10.62 0.45 10.28
C VAL A 122 -10.70 1.95 10.53
N HIS A 123 -11.60 2.65 9.84
CA HIS A 123 -11.84 4.08 10.04
C HIS A 123 -12.34 4.41 11.44
N ALA A 124 -13.32 3.65 11.95
CA ALA A 124 -13.86 3.86 13.29
C ALA A 124 -12.77 3.69 14.38
N ALA A 125 -11.76 2.89 14.10
CA ALA A 125 -10.61 2.67 14.98
C ALA A 125 -9.44 3.67 14.75
N GLY A 126 -9.56 4.59 13.79
CA GLY A 126 -8.56 5.62 13.50
C GLY A 126 -7.44 5.18 12.56
N GLY A 127 -7.61 4.09 11.85
CA GLY A 127 -6.73 3.63 10.77
C GLY A 127 -7.10 4.20 9.40
N CYS A 128 -6.34 3.83 8.37
CA CYS A 128 -6.64 4.10 6.98
C CYS A 128 -6.40 2.87 6.10
N VAL A 129 -7.04 2.89 4.93
CA VAL A 129 -7.02 1.82 3.93
C VAL A 129 -6.48 2.36 2.61
N VAL A 130 -5.46 1.71 2.05
CA VAL A 130 -4.91 2.02 0.72
C VAL A 130 -5.11 0.82 -0.18
N GLN A 131 -5.74 0.99 -1.34
CA GLN A 131 -5.82 -0.10 -2.32
C GLN A 131 -4.44 -0.33 -2.92
N ALA A 132 -3.88 -1.53 -2.68
CA ALA A 132 -2.56 -1.92 -3.14
C ALA A 132 -2.59 -2.22 -4.64
N HIS A 133 -1.58 -1.79 -5.38
CA HIS A 133 -1.31 -2.13 -6.81
C HIS A 133 -2.55 -2.55 -7.64
N PRO A 134 -3.59 -1.72 -7.76
CA PRO A 134 -4.95 -2.11 -8.18
C PRO A 134 -5.05 -2.71 -9.59
N PHE A 135 -4.05 -2.53 -10.44
CA PHE A 135 -4.04 -3.08 -11.81
C PHE A 135 -3.05 -4.22 -12.02
N ARG A 136 -2.48 -4.75 -10.94
CA ARG A 136 -1.56 -5.88 -11.02
C ARG A 136 -2.27 -7.09 -11.62
N ALA A 137 -1.71 -7.67 -12.69
CA ALA A 137 -2.17 -8.92 -13.25
C ALA A 137 -1.27 -10.08 -12.80
N ARG A 138 -1.88 -11.19 -12.40
CA ARG A 138 -1.20 -12.43 -12.04
C ARG A 138 -1.97 -13.60 -12.64
N SER A 139 -1.28 -14.70 -12.93
CA SER A 139 -1.87 -15.88 -13.57
C SER A 139 -3.03 -16.54 -12.79
N TYR A 140 -3.14 -16.27 -11.51
CA TYR A 140 -4.21 -16.76 -10.65
C TYR A 140 -5.38 -15.78 -10.50
N LEU A 141 -5.25 -14.54 -10.97
CA LEU A 141 -6.31 -13.55 -10.98
C LEU A 141 -7.10 -13.65 -12.30
N HIS A 142 -8.39 -13.49 -12.22
CA HIS A 142 -9.29 -13.52 -13.38
C HIS A 142 -9.99 -12.18 -13.61
N THR A 143 -10.02 -11.33 -12.60
CA THR A 143 -10.70 -10.03 -12.62
C THR A 143 -9.95 -9.07 -11.72
N ILE A 144 -9.85 -7.82 -12.16
CA ILE A 144 -9.42 -6.69 -11.33
C ILE A 144 -10.68 -6.01 -10.79
N TYR A 145 -10.74 -5.79 -9.49
CA TYR A 145 -11.81 -5.00 -8.88
C TYR A 145 -11.29 -3.63 -8.46
N LEU A 146 -11.98 -2.59 -8.87
CA LEU A 146 -11.72 -1.22 -8.44
C LEU A 146 -12.78 -0.83 -7.42
N SER A 147 -12.36 -0.48 -6.22
CA SER A 147 -13.25 -0.25 -5.08
C SER A 147 -13.06 1.16 -4.48
N PRO A 148 -13.40 2.23 -5.23
CA PRO A 148 -13.09 3.60 -4.84
C PRO A 148 -13.78 4.07 -3.56
N HIS A 149 -14.84 3.39 -3.15
CA HIS A 149 -15.60 3.71 -1.94
C HIS A 149 -14.97 3.13 -0.66
N PHE A 150 -13.98 2.24 -0.78
CA PHE A 150 -13.44 1.48 0.34
C PHE A 150 -11.91 1.61 0.46
N ALA A 151 -11.37 2.73 -0.05
CA ALA A 151 -9.97 3.10 0.10
C ALA A 151 -9.81 4.62 0.25
N ASP A 152 -8.89 5.04 1.12
CA ASP A 152 -8.51 6.43 1.36
C ASP A 152 -7.45 6.93 0.40
N GLY A 153 -6.72 5.98 -0.16
CA GLY A 153 -5.64 6.22 -1.11
C GLY A 153 -5.42 5.03 -2.03
N ILE A 154 -4.57 5.23 -3.02
CA ILE A 154 -4.19 4.23 -4.01
C ILE A 154 -2.67 4.09 -4.00
N GLU A 155 -2.16 2.86 -3.98
CA GLU A 155 -0.76 2.63 -4.30
C GLU A 155 -0.55 2.83 -5.80
N GLY A 156 -0.21 4.08 -6.15
CA GLY A 156 -0.02 4.50 -7.54
C GLY A 156 1.26 3.97 -8.15
N ILE A 157 2.27 3.71 -7.33
CA ILE A 157 3.56 3.15 -7.75
C ILE A 157 3.92 1.98 -6.83
N ASN A 158 4.00 0.79 -7.41
CA ASN A 158 4.59 -0.37 -6.78
C ASN A 158 5.78 -0.81 -7.63
N THR A 159 6.99 -0.81 -7.08
CA THR A 159 8.20 -1.05 -7.90
C THR A 159 8.41 -2.51 -8.29
N ALA A 160 7.60 -3.43 -7.74
CA ALA A 160 7.53 -4.82 -8.21
C ALA A 160 6.54 -5.03 -9.37
N ASN A 161 5.84 -3.99 -9.79
CA ASN A 161 4.89 -4.02 -10.90
C ASN A 161 5.56 -3.76 -12.24
N GLU A 162 4.87 -4.21 -13.31
CA GLU A 162 5.14 -3.71 -14.65
C GLU A 162 4.79 -2.21 -14.74
N PRO A 163 5.55 -1.40 -15.48
CA PRO A 163 5.32 0.04 -15.57
C PRO A 163 3.91 0.43 -16.01
N GLU A 164 3.28 -0.37 -16.88
CA GLU A 164 1.94 -0.16 -17.40
C GLU A 164 0.88 -0.22 -16.29
N TRP A 165 1.04 -1.15 -15.34
CA TRP A 165 0.11 -1.28 -14.20
C TRP A 165 0.18 -0.08 -13.25
N ASN A 166 1.39 0.38 -12.95
CA ASN A 166 1.59 1.59 -12.15
C ASN A 166 0.94 2.80 -12.81
N SER A 167 1.05 2.85 -14.07
CA SER A 167 0.50 3.96 -14.82
C SER A 167 -1.02 3.96 -14.83
N LEU A 168 -1.67 2.80 -14.95
CA LEU A 168 -3.11 2.66 -14.77
C LEU A 168 -3.52 3.08 -13.35
N ALA A 169 -2.76 2.66 -12.33
CA ALA A 169 -2.99 3.02 -10.94
C ALA A 169 -2.88 4.53 -10.69
N LEU A 170 -1.87 5.18 -11.26
CA LEU A 170 -1.71 6.64 -11.19
C LEU A 170 -2.89 7.38 -11.84
N ARG A 171 -3.36 6.94 -13.00
CA ARG A 171 -4.55 7.51 -13.64
C ARG A 171 -5.78 7.34 -12.76
N TYR A 172 -6.00 6.14 -12.26
CA TYR A 172 -7.12 5.83 -11.40
C TYR A 172 -7.13 6.73 -10.16
N GLY A 173 -6.01 6.82 -9.45
CA GLY A 173 -5.90 7.70 -8.28
C GLY A 173 -6.10 9.18 -8.59
N GLN A 174 -5.59 9.66 -9.73
CA GLN A 174 -5.80 11.05 -10.17
C GLN A 174 -7.27 11.35 -10.46
N LEU A 175 -7.97 10.43 -11.16
CA LEU A 175 -9.38 10.60 -11.49
C LEU A 175 -10.28 10.59 -10.25
N LEU A 176 -9.91 9.81 -9.24
CA LEU A 176 -10.58 9.80 -7.95
C LEU A 176 -10.23 11.01 -7.08
N ASP A 177 -9.17 11.76 -7.44
CA ASP A 177 -8.61 12.84 -6.60
C ASP A 177 -8.29 12.35 -5.17
N VAL A 178 -7.65 11.17 -5.05
CA VAL A 178 -7.24 10.58 -3.77
C VAL A 178 -5.72 10.62 -3.59
N PRO A 179 -5.21 10.54 -2.35
CA PRO A 179 -3.79 10.38 -2.08
C PRO A 179 -3.20 9.17 -2.81
N MET A 180 -2.02 9.35 -3.41
CA MET A 180 -1.29 8.26 -4.08
C MET A 180 -0.03 7.95 -3.30
N THR A 181 0.17 6.68 -2.97
CA THR A 181 1.34 6.18 -2.27
C THR A 181 2.27 5.41 -3.21
N ALA A 182 3.44 5.06 -2.72
CA ALA A 182 4.40 4.21 -3.42
C ALA A 182 5.07 3.26 -2.44
N GLY A 183 5.30 2.03 -2.87
CA GLY A 183 6.02 1.01 -2.12
C GLY A 183 6.83 0.09 -3.03
N SER A 184 7.67 -0.75 -2.46
CA SER A 184 8.45 -1.70 -3.25
C SER A 184 7.85 -3.10 -3.31
N ASP A 185 6.93 -3.44 -2.41
CA ASP A 185 6.40 -4.79 -2.24
C ASP A 185 7.55 -5.81 -2.12
N ASN A 186 8.53 -5.43 -1.28
CA ASN A 186 9.78 -6.15 -1.17
C ASN A 186 9.62 -7.44 -0.38
N HIS A 187 10.09 -8.54 -0.95
CA HIS A 187 10.04 -9.88 -0.36
C HIS A 187 11.44 -10.47 -0.09
N HIS A 188 12.51 -9.75 -0.50
CA HIS A 188 13.86 -10.33 -0.57
C HIS A 188 14.93 -9.29 -0.26
N ALA A 189 15.46 -9.27 0.96
CA ALA A 189 16.49 -8.30 1.33
C ALA A 189 17.77 -8.42 0.47
N TYR A 190 18.12 -9.62 0.02
CA TYR A 190 19.31 -9.83 -0.81
C TYR A 190 19.15 -9.38 -2.27
N ARG A 191 17.93 -9.04 -2.71
CA ARG A 191 17.64 -8.50 -4.05
C ARG A 191 17.37 -7.00 -4.04
N MET A 192 17.59 -6.33 -2.92
CA MET A 192 17.39 -4.89 -2.82
C MET A 192 18.45 -4.16 -3.63
N GLU A 193 17.99 -3.49 -4.67
CA GLU A 193 18.77 -2.60 -5.52
C GLU A 193 18.10 -1.23 -5.47
N ALA A 194 18.89 -0.17 -5.29
CA ALA A 194 18.35 1.19 -5.11
C ALA A 194 17.36 1.58 -6.23
N GLU A 195 17.62 1.13 -7.44
CA GLU A 195 16.81 1.41 -8.64
C GLU A 195 15.42 0.73 -8.63
N LYS A 196 15.26 -0.28 -7.79
CA LYS A 196 14.02 -1.08 -7.67
C LYS A 196 13.25 -0.77 -6.40
N MET A 197 13.71 0.20 -5.62
CA MET A 197 13.08 0.53 -4.36
C MET A 197 12.08 1.68 -4.54
N GLY A 198 10.96 1.59 -3.84
CA GLY A 198 9.89 2.58 -3.81
C GLY A 198 9.61 3.08 -2.39
N GLY A 199 8.75 4.04 -2.27
CA GLY A 199 8.33 4.56 -0.98
C GLY A 199 7.71 5.95 -1.05
N VAL A 200 7.51 6.55 0.11
CA VAL A 200 7.01 7.92 0.24
C VAL A 200 8.01 8.81 0.96
N VAL A 201 8.06 10.07 0.56
CA VAL A 201 8.99 11.07 1.11
C VAL A 201 8.21 12.15 1.83
N PHE A 202 8.64 12.47 3.04
CA PHE A 202 8.12 13.53 3.88
C PHE A 202 9.18 14.61 4.14
N ASP A 203 8.73 15.85 4.40
CA ASP A 203 9.59 16.96 4.80
C ASP A 203 10.05 16.87 6.26
N LYS A 204 9.37 16.07 7.06
CA LYS A 204 9.64 15.83 8.49
C LYS A 204 9.62 14.34 8.79
N PRO A 205 10.40 13.87 9.78
CA PRO A 205 10.35 12.47 10.17
C PRO A 205 8.98 12.12 10.75
N LEU A 206 8.50 10.93 10.44
CA LEU A 206 7.33 10.34 11.09
C LEU A 206 7.71 9.98 12.53
N ARG A 207 6.88 10.39 13.49
CA ARG A 207 7.05 10.07 14.91
C ARG A 207 6.45 8.72 15.26
N ASP A 208 5.37 8.38 14.58
CA ASP A 208 4.59 7.17 14.72
C ASP A 208 3.81 6.88 13.42
N ILE A 209 3.17 5.73 13.34
CA ILE A 209 2.36 5.34 12.17
C ILE A 209 1.17 6.28 11.94
N HIS A 210 0.65 6.95 12.97
CA HIS A 210 -0.47 7.87 12.82
C HIS A 210 -0.08 9.17 12.11
N ASP A 211 1.20 9.56 12.08
CA ASP A 211 1.65 10.66 11.21
C ASP A 211 1.45 10.31 9.73
N TYR A 212 1.69 9.05 9.34
CA TYR A 212 1.42 8.53 8.00
C TYR A 212 -0.09 8.47 7.72
N VAL A 213 -0.87 7.89 8.63
CA VAL A 213 -2.34 7.83 8.53
C VAL A 213 -2.94 9.22 8.34
N ARG A 214 -2.53 10.20 9.17
CA ARG A 214 -3.00 11.58 9.02
C ARG A 214 -2.59 12.20 7.67
N ALA A 215 -1.42 11.85 7.16
CA ALA A 215 -1.01 12.35 5.85
C ALA A 215 -1.94 11.89 4.73
N ILE A 216 -2.44 10.66 4.81
CA ILE A 216 -3.43 10.12 3.88
C ILE A 216 -4.80 10.75 4.13
N LEU A 217 -5.36 10.62 5.33
CA LEU A 217 -6.74 11.02 5.64
C LEU A 217 -6.95 12.54 5.52
N GLU A 218 -5.97 13.35 5.92
CA GLU A 218 -6.04 14.82 5.88
C GLU A 218 -5.38 15.39 4.61
N ARG A 219 -4.93 14.54 3.68
CA ARG A 219 -4.25 14.94 2.44
C ARG A 219 -3.06 15.86 2.69
N ARG A 220 -2.26 15.57 3.72
CA ARG A 220 -1.04 16.32 4.01
C ARG A 220 0.02 16.05 2.94
N PRO A 221 0.90 17.01 2.64
CA PRO A 221 1.88 16.85 1.57
C PRO A 221 2.88 15.71 1.86
N PHE A 222 3.01 14.81 0.91
CA PHE A 222 4.11 13.88 0.72
C PHE A 222 4.28 13.61 -0.78
N ARG A 223 5.35 12.98 -1.18
CA ARG A 223 5.55 12.58 -2.57
C ARG A 223 5.93 11.11 -2.69
N CYS A 224 5.52 10.49 -3.78
CA CYS A 224 6.00 9.17 -4.14
C CYS A 224 7.47 9.23 -4.55
N HIS A 225 8.21 8.19 -4.20
CA HIS A 225 9.57 7.95 -4.63
C HIS A 225 9.66 6.64 -5.38
N ALA A 226 10.17 6.69 -6.60
CA ALA A 226 10.64 5.55 -7.37
C ALA A 226 11.67 6.06 -8.35
N LEU A 227 12.77 5.34 -8.53
CA LEU A 227 13.82 5.74 -9.47
C LEU A 227 13.46 5.42 -10.92
N SER A 228 12.61 4.44 -11.17
CA SER A 228 12.04 4.20 -12.49
C SER A 228 10.81 5.08 -12.68
N GLU A 229 10.90 6.08 -13.54
CA GLU A 229 9.73 6.87 -13.94
C GLU A 229 8.69 5.94 -14.61
N PRO A 230 7.41 6.00 -14.21
CA PRO A 230 6.36 5.33 -14.96
C PRO A 230 6.32 5.91 -16.37
N PRO A 231 6.02 5.11 -17.42
CA PRO A 231 6.02 5.56 -18.79
C PRO A 231 5.09 6.75 -18.99
N ILE A 232 5.55 7.75 -19.75
CA ILE A 232 4.76 8.94 -20.08
C ILE A 232 3.65 8.54 -21.05
N TRP A 233 2.44 8.84 -20.67
CA TRP A 233 1.23 8.42 -21.33
C TRP A 233 0.90 9.29 -22.53
N THR A 234 1.10 8.79 -23.69
CA THR A 234 0.53 9.33 -24.94
C THR A 234 -0.46 8.38 -25.60
N GLU A 235 -0.56 7.15 -25.13
CA GLU A 235 -1.36 6.09 -25.77
C GLU A 235 -2.48 5.57 -24.85
N LYS A 236 -3.50 4.97 -25.46
CA LYS A 236 -4.55 4.26 -24.74
C LYS A 236 -3.95 3.00 -24.12
N ILE A 237 -4.13 2.84 -22.80
CA ILE A 237 -3.71 1.64 -22.09
C ILE A 237 -4.94 0.90 -21.60
N THR A 238 -4.84 -0.40 -21.70
CA THR A 238 -5.89 -1.34 -21.32
C THR A 238 -5.38 -2.17 -20.16
N PRO A 239 -6.17 -2.39 -19.10
CA PRO A 239 -5.87 -3.41 -18.10
C PRO A 239 -5.68 -4.79 -18.75
N ASP A 240 -4.76 -5.59 -18.26
CA ASP A 240 -4.47 -6.94 -18.77
C ASP A 240 -5.60 -7.95 -18.46
N LEU A 241 -6.45 -7.63 -17.49
CA LEU A 241 -7.57 -8.46 -17.07
C LEU A 241 -8.90 -7.70 -17.16
N PRO A 242 -10.03 -8.40 -17.28
CA PRO A 242 -11.35 -7.81 -17.07
C PRO A 242 -11.38 -7.00 -15.79
N THR A 243 -11.85 -5.75 -15.88
CA THR A 243 -11.85 -4.82 -14.75
C THR A 243 -13.26 -4.42 -14.40
N VAL A 244 -13.63 -4.55 -13.14
CA VAL A 244 -14.95 -4.28 -12.60
C VAL A 244 -14.84 -3.15 -11.57
N TRP A 245 -15.71 -2.16 -11.72
CA TRP A 245 -15.90 -1.12 -10.72
C TRP A 245 -16.95 -1.56 -9.70
N LEU A 246 -16.65 -1.45 -8.43
CA LEU A 246 -17.59 -1.73 -7.35
C LEU A 246 -18.24 -0.44 -6.84
N ASP A 247 -19.56 -0.46 -6.68
CA ASP A 247 -20.32 0.63 -6.06
C ASP A 247 -20.20 0.62 -4.52
N GLU A 248 -20.92 1.51 -3.86
CA GLU A 248 -20.95 1.64 -2.39
C GLU A 248 -21.61 0.46 -1.66
N ASN A 249 -22.17 -0.50 -2.39
CA ASN A 249 -22.74 -1.76 -1.88
C ASN A 249 -21.91 -2.99 -2.28
N GLU A 250 -20.69 -2.78 -2.79
CA GLU A 250 -19.81 -3.82 -3.33
C GLU A 250 -20.43 -4.59 -4.53
N GLN A 251 -21.34 -3.93 -5.29
CA GLN A 251 -21.90 -4.53 -6.48
C GLN A 251 -21.21 -3.98 -7.74
N PRO A 252 -21.11 -4.79 -8.81
CA PRO A 252 -20.61 -4.30 -10.09
C PRO A 252 -21.44 -3.13 -10.60
N ALA A 253 -20.79 -1.99 -10.84
CA ALA A 253 -21.39 -0.81 -11.42
C ALA A 253 -21.20 -0.77 -12.94
N ASP A 254 -22.15 -0.17 -13.66
CA ASP A 254 -22.05 0.05 -15.11
C ASP A 254 -21.16 1.27 -15.41
N VAL A 255 -19.85 1.09 -15.18
CA VAL A 255 -18.82 2.09 -15.48
C VAL A 255 -17.96 1.59 -16.62
N ASN A 256 -17.90 2.36 -17.71
CA ASN A 256 -16.94 2.07 -18.77
C ASN A 256 -15.53 2.45 -18.30
N ILE A 257 -14.80 1.47 -17.77
CA ILE A 257 -13.45 1.65 -17.21
C ILE A 257 -12.50 2.26 -18.25
N MET A 258 -12.62 1.87 -19.51
CA MET A 258 -11.74 2.38 -20.58
C MET A 258 -12.02 3.85 -20.85
N ASP A 259 -13.29 4.24 -20.89
CA ASP A 259 -13.67 5.65 -21.05
C ASP A 259 -13.24 6.44 -19.82
N PHE A 260 -13.44 5.89 -18.61
CA PHE A 260 -13.01 6.51 -17.38
C PHE A 260 -11.49 6.75 -17.38
N LEU A 261 -10.67 5.71 -17.61
CA LEU A 261 -9.21 5.83 -17.58
C LEU A 261 -8.64 6.68 -18.74
N ASN A 262 -9.31 6.78 -19.88
CA ASN A 262 -8.85 7.52 -21.05
C ASN A 262 -9.41 8.96 -21.12
N HIS A 263 -10.28 9.38 -20.21
CA HIS A 263 -10.75 10.78 -20.09
C HIS A 263 -9.70 11.72 -19.48
N VAL A 264 -8.56 11.21 -19.05
CA VAL A 264 -7.47 12.05 -18.55
C VAL A 264 -6.87 12.83 -19.69
N CYS A 265 -6.90 14.15 -19.56
CA CYS A 265 -6.27 15.09 -20.45
C CYS A 265 -4.80 14.68 -20.77
N PRO A 266 -4.36 14.73 -22.04
CA PRO A 266 -3.05 14.25 -22.47
C PRO A 266 -1.85 15.06 -21.96
N MET A 267 -2.02 15.92 -20.98
CA MET A 267 -0.97 16.77 -20.45
C MET A 267 -0.74 16.51 -18.94
N LEU A 268 -0.15 15.37 -18.63
CA LEU A 268 0.64 15.30 -17.40
C LEU A 268 1.99 15.97 -17.70
N PRO A 269 2.38 17.01 -16.93
CA PRO A 269 3.73 17.53 -17.05
C PRO A 269 4.74 16.44 -16.76
N LYS A 270 5.86 16.42 -17.51
CA LYS A 270 7.02 15.63 -17.13
C LYS A 270 7.23 15.82 -15.65
N THR A 271 7.18 14.75 -14.89
CA THR A 271 7.29 14.81 -13.43
C THR A 271 8.71 15.20 -13.02
N GLU A 272 8.99 16.47 -12.99
CA GLU A 272 9.88 16.98 -11.96
C GLU A 272 9.10 16.87 -10.65
N GLY A 273 9.29 15.78 -9.91
CA GLY A 273 8.69 15.41 -8.65
C GLY A 273 7.23 15.87 -8.50
N SER A 274 6.27 14.99 -8.63
CA SER A 274 4.84 15.33 -8.54
C SER A 274 4.54 15.98 -7.18
N ARG A 275 4.50 17.32 -7.18
CA ARG A 275 3.82 18.06 -6.11
C ARG A 275 2.33 17.84 -6.32
N ALA A 276 1.66 17.29 -5.34
CA ALA A 276 0.22 17.37 -5.26
C ALA A 276 -0.21 18.84 -5.46
N PRO A 277 -1.22 19.14 -6.29
CA PRO A 277 -1.66 20.51 -6.48
C PRO A 277 -2.15 21.08 -5.16
N SER A 278 -1.43 22.10 -4.64
CA SER A 278 -1.90 22.88 -3.50
C SER A 278 -3.14 23.67 -3.95
N ARG A 279 -4.31 23.28 -3.50
CA ARG A 279 -5.49 24.13 -3.60
C ARG A 279 -5.33 25.26 -2.57
N HIS A 280 -4.89 26.42 -3.00
CA HIS A 280 -5.18 27.65 -2.28
C HIS A 280 -6.67 27.92 -2.40
N THR A 281 -7.41 27.68 -1.34
CA THR A 281 -8.75 28.25 -1.17
C THR A 281 -8.54 29.70 -0.79
N GLU A 282 -8.56 30.60 -1.75
CA GLU A 282 -8.86 32.01 -1.46
C GLU A 282 -10.36 32.08 -1.12
N MET A 283 -10.64 32.26 0.15
CA MET A 283 -11.93 32.81 0.57
C MET A 283 -11.79 34.32 0.64
N ALA A 284 -12.49 34.99 -0.24
CA ALA A 284 -12.85 36.38 -0.11
C ALA A 284 -14.10 36.52 0.76
#